data_9a3d6fdb97176efe97fbe067984d0679
#
_entry.id   9a3d6fdb97176efe97fbe067984d0679
#
_cell.length_a   1.000
_cell.length_b   1.000
_cell.length_c   1.000
_cell.angle_alpha   90.00
_cell.angle_beta   90.00
_cell.angle_gamma   90.00
#
_symmetry.space_group_name_H-M   'P 1'
#
loop_
_entity.id
_entity.type
_entity.pdbx_description
1 polymer ?
#
loop_
_entity_poly.entity_id
_entity_poly.type
_entity_poly.pdbx_seq_one_letter_code
_entity_poly.pdbx_strand_id
1 'polypeptide(L)'
;MVQLQGLGRVLCHPLTLAVVSLAGVFAAGRAEHEWLSVPFSLALVAALAGLLFLASGRLAFSVYLAWMGIAFVTVVSAIKFRLKGFSLHFYDTVFVSRDPEVYRFLLGSYLHLIAPVVIALGLGIGAAVLLFRIDRKIGWPVSARVLVMAALVVLVPLTFPAEASKDRYFYYMQGRHMSAFFVSLLDLHNLVVESGFEKRLQAVAPQPPFADTVDCGDRADLPDVFFVLSESQSDPGYFPQVGNGAGFLQRFAPGAGTPHQMQVETFGGGTWITNLSLMTGLSATDFGWRSPYLTITLQDKVAGALPEVLARCGYRTVVMTPMDFSFVNEGPFLKSIGFETVLDIKDIAAPFYHLRDNFYYQAAEAFIARHHREDGRPLFLEIQTMFPHSPYEGRMEPGLKVEGEPFSGDFQANEYLRRMAVARGDFQDFLDKRQA
;
A
#
# COMPACT_ATOMS: atom_id res chain seq x y z
N MET A 1 -15.39 45.77 5.17
CA MET A 1 -15.00 45.64 6.60
C MET A 1 -16.16 45.18 7.49
N VAL A 2 -17.38 45.77 7.38
CA VAL A 2 -18.56 45.43 8.21
C VAL A 2 -18.97 43.94 8.09
N GLN A 3 -18.98 43.37 6.89
CA GLN A 3 -19.32 41.95 6.66
C GLN A 3 -18.32 40.97 7.30
N LEU A 4 -17.02 41.26 7.27
CA LEU A 4 -16.00 40.43 7.91
C LEU A 4 -16.09 40.46 9.44
N GLN A 5 -16.51 41.61 10.02
CA GLN A 5 -16.75 41.70 11.46
C GLN A 5 -17.96 40.89 11.91
N GLY A 6 -19.04 40.89 11.08
CA GLY A 6 -20.21 40.05 11.31
C GLY A 6 -19.87 38.55 11.29
N LEU A 7 -19.15 38.11 10.25
CA LEU A 7 -18.71 36.75 10.10
C LEU A 7 -17.82 36.30 11.27
N GLY A 8 -16.88 37.15 11.70
CA GLY A 8 -16.01 36.88 12.88
C GLY A 8 -16.80 36.67 14.16
N ARG A 9 -17.88 37.48 14.41
CA ARG A 9 -18.73 37.29 15.59
C ARG A 9 -19.41 35.91 15.59
N VAL A 10 -19.88 35.46 14.43
CA VAL A 10 -20.55 34.14 14.32
C VAL A 10 -19.56 33.00 14.48
N LEU A 11 -18.46 32.99 13.73
CA LEU A 11 -17.50 31.90 13.72
C LEU A 11 -16.74 31.76 15.04
N CYS A 12 -16.43 32.85 15.72
CA CYS A 12 -15.72 32.83 17.01
C CYS A 12 -16.69 32.76 18.21
N HIS A 13 -18.01 32.62 17.98
CA HIS A 13 -18.96 32.49 19.05
C HIS A 13 -18.82 31.13 19.78
N PRO A 14 -18.85 31.07 21.13
CA PRO A 14 -18.70 29.82 21.87
C PRO A 14 -19.69 28.73 21.45
N LEU A 15 -20.95 29.08 21.17
CA LEU A 15 -21.95 28.10 20.67
C LEU A 15 -21.55 27.52 19.31
N THR A 16 -21.02 28.34 18.38
CA THR A 16 -20.56 27.85 17.08
C THR A 16 -19.39 26.89 17.24
N LEU A 17 -18.45 27.22 18.12
CA LEU A 17 -17.32 26.32 18.44
C LEU A 17 -17.79 25.01 19.07
N ALA A 18 -18.79 25.07 19.96
CA ALA A 18 -19.39 23.88 20.56
C ALA A 18 -20.09 23.00 19.51
N VAL A 19 -20.89 23.61 18.64
CA VAL A 19 -21.58 22.88 17.55
C VAL A 19 -20.60 22.23 16.59
N VAL A 20 -19.56 22.96 16.16
CA VAL A 20 -18.50 22.42 15.28
C VAL A 20 -17.77 21.29 15.98
N SER A 21 -17.45 21.42 17.25
CA SER A 21 -16.77 20.37 18.02
C SER A 21 -17.65 19.13 18.17
N LEU A 22 -18.96 19.30 18.46
CA LEU A 22 -19.91 18.17 18.55
C LEU A 22 -20.06 17.45 17.19
N ALA A 23 -20.17 18.20 16.10
CA ALA A 23 -20.20 17.64 14.75
C ALA A 23 -18.89 16.87 14.42
N GLY A 24 -17.75 17.44 14.80
CA GLY A 24 -16.45 16.81 14.67
C GLY A 24 -16.34 15.49 15.47
N VAL A 25 -16.83 15.45 16.70
CA VAL A 25 -16.91 14.24 17.54
C VAL A 25 -17.74 13.15 16.86
N PHE A 26 -18.93 13.52 16.39
CA PHE A 26 -19.79 12.57 15.70
C PHE A 26 -19.15 12.03 14.40
N ALA A 27 -18.55 12.90 13.60
CA ALA A 27 -17.82 12.51 12.39
C ALA A 27 -16.63 11.61 12.71
N ALA A 28 -15.86 11.91 13.75
CA ALA A 28 -14.74 11.09 14.20
C ALA A 28 -15.22 9.70 14.64
N GLY A 29 -16.30 9.62 15.46
CA GLY A 29 -16.86 8.34 15.90
C GLY A 29 -17.33 7.46 14.74
N ARG A 30 -17.91 8.08 13.71
CA ARG A 30 -18.32 7.37 12.49
C ARG A 30 -17.12 6.90 11.66
N ALA A 31 -16.08 7.71 11.59
CA ALA A 31 -14.87 7.38 10.81
C ALA A 31 -13.99 6.34 11.48
N GLU A 32 -13.95 6.30 12.81
CA GLU A 32 -13.16 5.31 13.56
C GLU A 32 -13.83 3.92 13.63
N HIS A 33 -15.02 3.76 13.10
CA HIS A 33 -15.84 2.53 13.15
C HIS A 33 -16.11 1.99 14.55
N GLU A 34 -15.59 2.62 15.59
CA GLU A 34 -15.72 2.21 16.98
C GLU A 34 -15.69 3.39 17.95
N TRP A 35 -16.70 3.45 18.82
CA TRP A 35 -16.83 4.53 19.80
C TRP A 35 -15.77 4.50 20.92
N LEU A 36 -15.14 3.34 21.16
CA LEU A 36 -14.07 3.20 22.16
C LEU A 36 -12.81 4.01 21.83
N SER A 37 -12.54 4.28 20.56
CA SER A 37 -11.42 5.12 20.12
C SER A 37 -11.71 6.63 20.16
N VAL A 38 -12.98 7.02 20.36
CA VAL A 38 -13.40 8.43 20.36
C VAL A 38 -12.76 9.24 21.50
N PRO A 39 -12.67 8.75 22.76
CA PRO A 39 -12.00 9.50 23.84
C PRO A 39 -10.56 9.85 23.50
N PHE A 40 -9.81 8.91 22.92
CA PHE A 40 -8.43 9.16 22.47
C PHE A 40 -8.37 10.20 21.36
N SER A 41 -9.26 10.09 20.38
CA SER A 41 -9.41 11.03 19.28
C SER A 41 -9.69 12.45 19.79
N LEU A 42 -10.57 12.58 20.77
CA LEU A 42 -10.89 13.87 21.39
C LEU A 42 -9.72 14.46 22.17
N ALA A 43 -8.99 13.62 22.92
CA ALA A 43 -7.79 14.05 23.63
C ALA A 43 -6.73 14.59 22.68
N LEU A 44 -6.56 13.93 21.50
CA LEU A 44 -5.64 14.39 20.44
C LEU A 44 -6.06 15.73 19.85
N VAL A 45 -7.35 15.89 19.50
CA VAL A 45 -7.87 17.18 19.00
C VAL A 45 -7.67 18.28 20.03
N ALA A 46 -8.01 18.00 21.29
CA ALA A 46 -7.86 18.97 22.37
C ALA A 46 -6.38 19.34 22.63
N ALA A 47 -5.47 18.36 22.61
CA ALA A 47 -4.04 18.60 22.76
C ALA A 47 -3.48 19.43 21.58
N LEU A 48 -3.87 19.11 20.33
CA LEU A 48 -3.48 19.87 19.16
C LEU A 48 -4.04 21.29 19.19
N ALA A 49 -5.32 21.46 19.54
CA ALA A 49 -5.93 22.79 19.70
C ALA A 49 -5.25 23.58 20.83
N GLY A 50 -4.87 22.93 21.94
CA GLY A 50 -4.12 23.53 23.05
C GLY A 50 -2.74 24.01 22.63
N LEU A 51 -2.01 23.22 21.84
CA LEU A 51 -0.71 23.57 21.27
C LEU A 51 -0.83 24.79 20.34
N LEU A 52 -1.80 24.79 19.45
CA LEU A 52 -2.07 25.91 18.54
C LEU A 52 -2.51 27.17 19.30
N PHE A 53 -3.30 27.02 20.36
CA PHE A 53 -3.70 28.10 21.23
C PHE A 53 -2.53 28.68 22.04
N LEU A 54 -1.62 27.83 22.53
CA LEU A 54 -0.40 28.26 23.18
C LEU A 54 0.42 29.18 22.25
N ALA A 55 0.58 28.78 21.01
CA ALA A 55 1.35 29.52 20.01
C ALA A 55 0.65 30.81 19.54
N SER A 56 -0.66 30.75 19.24
CA SER A 56 -1.40 31.83 18.58
C SER A 56 -2.13 32.77 19.54
N GLY A 57 -2.56 32.25 20.69
CA GLY A 57 -3.46 32.93 21.63
C GLY A 57 -4.89 33.11 21.09
N ARG A 58 -5.28 32.40 20.02
CA ARG A 58 -6.53 32.51 19.29
C ARG A 58 -7.32 31.20 19.36
N LEU A 59 -8.40 31.19 20.15
CA LEU A 59 -9.12 29.96 20.48
C LEU A 59 -9.86 29.37 19.28
N ALA A 60 -10.66 30.22 18.60
CA ALA A 60 -11.45 29.75 17.46
C ALA A 60 -10.56 29.21 16.34
N PHE A 61 -9.52 29.96 15.97
CA PHE A 61 -8.53 29.53 15.00
C PHE A 61 -7.92 28.17 15.39
N SER A 62 -7.55 28.00 16.66
CA SER A 62 -6.90 26.77 17.14
C SER A 62 -7.81 25.56 17.07
N VAL A 63 -9.09 25.71 17.46
CA VAL A 63 -10.08 24.64 17.41
C VAL A 63 -10.40 24.24 15.97
N TYR A 64 -10.67 25.22 15.09
CA TYR A 64 -10.95 24.92 13.67
C TYR A 64 -9.77 24.27 12.98
N LEU A 65 -8.55 24.78 13.18
CA LEU A 65 -7.35 24.23 12.58
C LEU A 65 -7.06 22.80 13.07
N ALA A 66 -7.27 22.52 14.37
CA ALA A 66 -7.14 21.18 14.90
C ALA A 66 -8.12 20.20 14.25
N TRP A 67 -9.41 20.55 14.17
CA TRP A 67 -10.40 19.73 13.49
C TRP A 67 -10.11 19.54 12.01
N MET A 68 -9.66 20.60 11.33
CA MET A 68 -9.27 20.51 9.91
C MET A 68 -8.09 19.54 9.69
N GLY A 69 -7.06 19.62 10.54
CA GLY A 69 -5.93 18.70 10.46
C GLY A 69 -6.33 17.25 10.69
N ILE A 70 -7.20 17.02 11.69
CA ILE A 70 -7.74 15.70 11.98
C ILE A 70 -8.61 15.17 10.83
N ALA A 71 -9.49 16.00 10.27
CA ALA A 71 -10.31 15.63 9.12
C ALA A 71 -9.46 15.27 7.90
N PHE A 72 -8.39 16.03 7.64
CA PHE A 72 -7.45 15.74 6.57
C PHE A 72 -6.79 14.36 6.75
N VAL A 73 -6.22 14.08 7.94
CA VAL A 73 -5.61 12.78 8.26
C VAL A 73 -6.64 11.65 8.10
N THR A 74 -7.86 11.86 8.61
CA THR A 74 -8.94 10.86 8.52
C THR A 74 -9.30 10.53 7.07
N VAL A 75 -9.47 11.56 6.22
CA VAL A 75 -9.83 11.37 4.80
C VAL A 75 -8.72 10.65 4.04
N VAL A 76 -7.46 11.09 4.21
CA VAL A 76 -6.31 10.44 3.56
C VAL A 76 -6.17 8.99 4.01
N SER A 77 -6.32 8.74 5.32
CA SER A 77 -6.29 7.38 5.88
C SER A 77 -7.44 6.52 5.34
N ALA A 78 -8.65 7.05 5.23
CA ALA A 78 -9.80 6.32 4.69
C ALA A 78 -9.60 5.95 3.21
N ILE A 79 -9.04 6.86 2.41
CA ILE A 79 -8.68 6.57 1.01
C ILE A 79 -7.64 5.45 0.96
N LYS A 80 -6.55 5.57 1.73
CA LYS A 80 -5.51 4.54 1.77
C LYS A 80 -6.08 3.19 2.23
N PHE A 81 -6.91 3.19 3.27
CA PHE A 81 -7.51 1.97 3.79
C PHE A 81 -8.40 1.27 2.76
N ARG A 82 -9.21 2.03 2.01
CA ARG A 82 -10.04 1.48 0.92
C ARG A 82 -9.21 0.84 -0.19
N LEU A 83 -8.01 1.38 -0.45
CA LEU A 83 -7.13 0.91 -1.52
C LEU A 83 -6.22 -0.24 -1.08
N LYS A 84 -5.84 -0.28 0.21
CA LYS A 84 -4.76 -1.15 0.71
C LYS A 84 -5.15 -2.03 1.90
N GLY A 85 -6.35 -1.86 2.46
CA GLY A 85 -6.77 -2.57 3.68
C GLY A 85 -5.96 -2.20 4.94
N PHE A 86 -5.15 -1.15 4.89
CA PHE A 86 -4.27 -0.71 5.95
C PHE A 86 -4.34 0.80 6.13
N SER A 87 -4.55 1.26 7.37
CA SER A 87 -4.72 2.69 7.67
C SER A 87 -3.44 3.50 7.40
N LEU A 88 -3.59 4.82 7.29
CA LEU A 88 -2.44 5.71 7.16
C LEU A 88 -1.53 5.56 8.37
N HIS A 89 -0.27 5.29 8.12
CA HIS A 89 0.76 5.14 9.13
C HIS A 89 1.78 6.28 9.02
N PHE A 90 2.38 6.69 10.12
CA PHE A 90 3.38 7.77 10.07
C PHE A 90 4.59 7.42 9.19
N TYR A 91 4.93 6.14 9.07
CA TYR A 91 5.96 5.66 8.17
C TYR A 91 5.69 6.01 6.69
N ASP A 92 4.44 6.11 6.27
CA ASP A 92 4.10 6.56 4.91
C ASP A 92 4.66 7.96 4.65
N THR A 93 4.67 8.84 5.67
CA THR A 93 5.23 10.19 5.53
C THR A 93 6.76 10.19 5.42
N VAL A 94 7.42 9.15 5.93
CA VAL A 94 8.89 9.05 5.90
C VAL A 94 9.37 8.35 4.63
N PHE A 95 8.78 7.21 4.29
CA PHE A 95 9.24 6.36 3.19
C PHE A 95 8.58 6.70 1.86
N VAL A 96 7.25 6.76 1.83
CA VAL A 96 6.50 7.03 0.58
C VAL A 96 6.75 8.44 0.10
N SER A 97 6.90 9.42 1.01
CA SER A 97 7.12 10.82 0.63
C SER A 97 8.44 11.08 -0.12
N ARG A 98 9.37 10.15 -0.07
CA ARG A 98 10.69 10.26 -0.72
C ARG A 98 10.76 9.55 -2.07
N ASP A 99 9.75 8.77 -2.43
CA ASP A 99 9.71 8.02 -3.68
C ASP A 99 8.90 8.78 -4.75
N PRO A 100 9.55 9.40 -5.76
CA PRO A 100 8.86 10.13 -6.81
C PRO A 100 7.98 9.23 -7.68
N GLU A 101 8.27 7.93 -7.80
CA GLU A 101 7.50 7.01 -8.62
C GLU A 101 6.16 6.68 -7.97
N VAL A 102 6.10 6.62 -6.64
CA VAL A 102 4.82 6.51 -5.93
C VAL A 102 3.92 7.71 -6.24
N TYR A 103 4.45 8.93 -6.28
CA TYR A 103 3.65 10.10 -6.65
C TYR A 103 3.18 10.04 -8.11
N ARG A 104 4.05 9.62 -9.03
CA ARG A 104 3.70 9.45 -10.44
C ARG A 104 2.59 8.42 -10.62
N PHE A 105 2.72 7.29 -9.95
CA PHE A 105 1.69 6.24 -9.92
C PHE A 105 0.36 6.74 -9.34
N LEU A 106 0.40 7.41 -8.18
CA LEU A 106 -0.79 7.95 -7.54
C LEU A 106 -1.50 9.00 -8.41
N LEU A 107 -0.76 9.91 -9.03
CA LEU A 107 -1.33 10.93 -9.91
C LEU A 107 -1.85 10.34 -11.23
N GLY A 108 -1.19 9.30 -11.76
CA GLY A 108 -1.64 8.63 -12.97
C GLY A 108 -2.91 7.80 -12.75
N SER A 109 -3.00 7.07 -11.64
CA SER A 109 -4.08 6.09 -11.41
C SER A 109 -5.22 6.62 -10.54
N TYR A 110 -4.95 7.56 -9.61
CA TYR A 110 -5.89 7.98 -8.56
C TYR A 110 -6.11 9.50 -8.48
N LEU A 111 -5.86 10.22 -9.57
CA LEU A 111 -6.04 11.69 -9.62
C LEU A 111 -7.45 12.11 -9.19
N HIS A 112 -8.48 11.33 -9.57
CA HIS A 112 -9.89 11.58 -9.20
C HIS A 112 -10.15 11.52 -7.69
N LEU A 113 -9.34 10.79 -6.92
CA LEU A 113 -9.39 10.76 -5.45
C LEU A 113 -8.51 11.84 -4.81
N ILE A 114 -7.38 12.16 -5.43
CA ILE A 114 -6.38 13.10 -4.89
C ILE A 114 -6.80 14.55 -5.11
N ALA A 115 -7.29 14.89 -6.30
CA ALA A 115 -7.63 16.26 -6.65
C ALA A 115 -8.66 16.90 -5.68
N PRO A 116 -9.78 16.24 -5.30
CA PRO A 116 -10.70 16.79 -4.30
C PRO A 116 -10.05 17.06 -2.94
N VAL A 117 -9.13 16.18 -2.51
CA VAL A 117 -8.41 16.34 -1.23
C VAL A 117 -7.48 17.55 -1.28
N VAL A 118 -6.74 17.72 -2.38
CA VAL A 118 -5.84 18.87 -2.57
C VAL A 118 -6.64 20.18 -2.62
N ILE A 119 -7.76 20.21 -3.33
CA ILE A 119 -8.66 21.38 -3.40
C ILE A 119 -9.20 21.70 -2.00
N ALA A 120 -9.72 20.70 -1.28
CA ALA A 120 -10.25 20.87 0.07
C ALA A 120 -9.18 21.38 1.04
N LEU A 121 -7.94 20.88 0.94
CA LEU A 121 -6.81 21.36 1.72
C LEU A 121 -6.49 22.84 1.41
N GLY A 122 -6.45 23.21 0.14
CA GLY A 122 -6.23 24.60 -0.29
C GLY A 122 -7.30 25.56 0.24
N LEU A 123 -8.58 25.17 0.14
CA LEU A 123 -9.72 25.93 0.69
C LEU A 123 -9.61 26.01 2.23
N GLY A 124 -9.24 24.91 2.89
CA GLY A 124 -9.04 24.85 4.33
C GLY A 124 -7.92 25.78 4.81
N ILE A 125 -6.79 25.82 4.09
CA ILE A 125 -5.68 26.75 4.39
C ILE A 125 -6.16 28.20 4.23
N GLY A 126 -6.90 28.52 3.16
CA GLY A 126 -7.48 29.85 2.96
C GLY A 126 -8.42 30.25 4.11
N ALA A 127 -9.28 29.33 4.54
CA ALA A 127 -10.17 29.53 5.69
C ALA A 127 -9.39 29.72 7.00
N ALA A 128 -8.32 28.95 7.22
CA ALA A 128 -7.47 29.09 8.41
C ALA A 128 -6.79 30.47 8.44
N VAL A 129 -6.26 30.96 7.30
CA VAL A 129 -5.68 32.31 7.19
C VAL A 129 -6.72 33.37 7.50
N LEU A 130 -7.95 33.23 6.99
CA LEU A 130 -9.05 34.15 7.28
C LEU A 130 -9.40 34.13 8.77
N LEU A 131 -9.57 32.95 9.36
CA LEU A 131 -9.84 32.78 10.78
C LEU A 131 -8.74 33.39 11.63
N PHE A 132 -7.47 33.18 11.28
CA PHE A 132 -6.35 33.79 11.99
C PHE A 132 -6.42 35.33 12.01
N ARG A 133 -6.96 35.95 10.93
CA ARG A 133 -7.10 37.42 10.84
C ARG A 133 -8.29 37.96 11.63
N ILE A 134 -9.39 37.21 11.71
CA ILE A 134 -10.67 37.70 12.32
C ILE A 134 -10.79 37.28 13.80
N ASP A 135 -10.15 36.18 14.22
CA ASP A 135 -10.17 35.73 15.62
C ASP A 135 -9.32 36.64 16.51
N ARG A 136 -9.86 37.02 17.66
CA ARG A 136 -9.18 37.90 18.59
C ARG A 136 -8.29 37.11 19.54
N LYS A 137 -7.11 37.65 19.83
CA LYS A 137 -6.24 37.08 20.86
C LYS A 137 -6.91 37.14 22.22
N ILE A 138 -6.90 36.02 22.92
CA ILE A 138 -7.29 35.95 24.33
C ILE A 138 -6.08 36.40 25.16
N GLY A 139 -6.29 37.39 26.02
CA GLY A 139 -5.23 38.02 26.82
C GLY A 139 -4.70 37.16 27.97
N TRP A 140 -4.82 35.85 27.91
CA TRP A 140 -4.27 34.97 28.94
C TRP A 140 -2.74 35.01 28.97
N PRO A 141 -2.13 35.01 30.14
CA PRO A 141 -0.69 34.90 30.28
C PRO A 141 -0.19 33.57 29.71
N VAL A 142 1.04 33.56 29.23
CA VAL A 142 1.65 32.35 28.62
C VAL A 142 1.64 31.18 29.62
N SER A 143 1.87 31.44 30.89
CA SER A 143 1.84 30.41 31.96
C SER A 143 0.49 29.70 32.06
N ALA A 144 -0.62 30.44 31.97
CA ALA A 144 -1.96 29.85 31.98
C ALA A 144 -2.21 28.99 30.74
N ARG A 145 -1.77 29.44 29.55
CA ARG A 145 -1.87 28.68 28.32
C ARG A 145 -1.02 27.39 28.35
N VAL A 146 0.18 27.47 28.95
CA VAL A 146 1.04 26.30 29.17
C VAL A 146 0.38 25.30 30.08
N LEU A 147 -0.23 25.76 31.18
CA LEU A 147 -0.93 24.89 32.14
C LEU A 147 -2.10 24.15 31.49
N VAL A 148 -2.91 24.86 30.68
CA VAL A 148 -4.02 24.26 29.94
C VAL A 148 -3.51 23.25 28.94
N MET A 149 -2.48 23.59 28.16
CA MET A 149 -1.88 22.65 27.20
C MET A 149 -1.34 21.39 27.92
N ALA A 150 -0.62 21.56 29.03
CA ALA A 150 -0.12 20.43 29.79
C ALA A 150 -1.24 19.52 30.30
N ALA A 151 -2.33 20.09 30.80
CA ALA A 151 -3.50 19.32 31.22
C ALA A 151 -4.14 18.53 30.06
N LEU A 152 -4.26 19.14 28.88
CA LEU A 152 -4.80 18.47 27.69
C LEU A 152 -3.90 17.36 27.17
N VAL A 153 -2.58 17.55 27.19
CA VAL A 153 -1.60 16.53 26.75
C VAL A 153 -1.64 15.32 27.67
N VAL A 154 -1.86 15.49 28.97
CA VAL A 154 -1.98 14.37 29.94
C VAL A 154 -3.20 13.48 29.62
N LEU A 155 -4.25 14.00 29.01
CA LEU A 155 -5.41 13.20 28.60
C LEU A 155 -5.08 12.17 27.51
N VAL A 156 -4.07 12.43 26.67
CA VAL A 156 -3.72 11.54 25.55
C VAL A 156 -3.31 10.15 26.03
N PRO A 157 -2.33 9.96 26.91
CA PRO A 157 -1.98 8.62 27.42
C PRO A 157 -3.09 8.00 28.27
N LEU A 158 -3.91 8.80 28.97
CA LEU A 158 -5.02 8.28 29.78
C LEU A 158 -6.15 7.69 28.96
N THR A 159 -6.30 8.13 27.73
CA THR A 159 -7.33 7.66 26.77
C THR A 159 -6.78 6.72 25.72
N PHE A 160 -5.52 6.29 25.85
CA PHE A 160 -4.85 5.45 24.84
C PHE A 160 -5.61 4.14 24.62
N PRO A 161 -5.85 3.71 23.36
CA PRO A 161 -6.63 2.51 23.06
C PRO A 161 -5.93 1.25 23.58
N ALA A 162 -6.62 0.48 24.43
CA ALA A 162 -6.07 -0.74 25.00
C ALA A 162 -5.77 -1.81 23.93
N GLU A 163 -6.52 -1.83 22.84
CA GLU A 163 -6.31 -2.76 21.75
C GLU A 163 -5.01 -2.46 20.97
N ALA A 164 -4.67 -1.20 20.78
CA ALA A 164 -3.40 -0.80 20.18
C ALA A 164 -2.19 -1.21 21.04
N SER A 165 -2.39 -1.39 22.35
CA SER A 165 -1.35 -1.90 23.25
C SER A 165 -1.13 -3.40 23.10
N LYS A 166 -2.15 -4.15 22.64
CA LYS A 166 -2.08 -5.61 22.49
C LYS A 166 -1.48 -6.01 21.14
N ASP A 167 -2.03 -5.48 20.06
CA ASP A 167 -1.59 -5.77 18.70
C ASP A 167 -1.80 -4.54 17.79
N ARG A 168 -0.70 -3.83 17.50
CA ARG A 168 -0.73 -2.63 16.64
C ARG A 168 -0.99 -2.97 15.18
N TYR A 169 -0.46 -4.08 14.68
CA TYR A 169 -0.68 -4.48 13.28
C TYR A 169 -2.17 -4.67 13.02
N PHE A 170 -2.82 -5.48 13.86
CA PHE A 170 -4.26 -5.70 13.77
C PHE A 170 -5.04 -4.39 13.94
N TYR A 171 -4.61 -3.52 14.86
CA TYR A 171 -5.22 -2.20 15.06
C TYR A 171 -5.25 -1.34 13.80
N TYR A 172 -4.20 -1.37 12.99
CA TYR A 172 -4.12 -0.62 11.72
C TYR A 172 -4.96 -1.22 10.60
N MET A 173 -5.37 -2.47 10.69
CA MET A 173 -6.20 -3.16 9.70
C MET A 173 -7.70 -3.08 9.98
N GLN A 174 -8.13 -2.44 11.09
CA GLN A 174 -9.54 -2.39 11.49
C GLN A 174 -10.31 -1.17 10.95
N GLY A 175 -9.75 -0.40 10.02
CA GLY A 175 -10.40 0.80 9.47
C GLY A 175 -10.46 1.97 10.44
N ARG A 176 -9.57 2.00 11.44
CA ARG A 176 -9.35 3.15 12.30
C ARG A 176 -8.41 4.11 11.59
N HIS A 177 -8.76 5.37 11.55
CA HIS A 177 -8.05 6.31 10.68
C HIS A 177 -7.18 7.28 11.46
N MET A 178 -7.79 8.17 12.23
CA MET A 178 -7.06 9.17 12.98
C MET A 178 -6.29 8.53 14.15
N SER A 179 -6.95 7.70 14.94
CA SER A 179 -6.33 7.05 16.08
C SER A 179 -5.16 6.17 15.65
N ALA A 180 -5.30 5.43 14.55
CA ALA A 180 -4.24 4.62 13.96
C ALA A 180 -3.02 5.46 13.57
N PHE A 181 -3.22 6.59 12.89
CA PHE A 181 -2.12 7.48 12.52
C PHE A 181 -1.33 7.99 13.74
N PHE A 182 -2.02 8.46 14.77
CA PHE A 182 -1.34 8.96 15.97
C PHE A 182 -0.73 7.87 16.84
N VAL A 183 -1.35 6.68 16.91
CA VAL A 183 -0.75 5.50 17.54
C VAL A 183 0.56 5.14 16.83
N SER A 184 0.62 5.25 15.51
CA SER A 184 1.79 4.91 14.72
C SER A 184 3.01 5.83 14.97
N LEU A 185 2.82 6.99 15.60
CA LEU A 185 3.94 7.83 16.07
C LEU A 185 4.81 7.10 17.11
N LEU A 186 4.21 6.18 17.88
CA LEU A 186 4.96 5.37 18.84
C LEU A 186 5.89 4.37 18.14
N ASP A 187 5.58 4.01 16.90
CA ASP A 187 6.40 3.09 16.11
C ASP A 187 7.69 3.76 15.60
N LEU A 188 7.78 5.11 15.64
CA LEU A 188 9.01 5.84 15.33
C LEU A 188 10.16 5.47 16.27
N HIS A 189 9.86 5.17 17.52
CA HIS A 189 10.88 4.70 18.46
C HIS A 189 11.59 3.44 17.93
N ASN A 190 10.85 2.57 17.25
CA ASN A 190 11.37 1.33 16.70
C ASN A 190 12.26 1.55 15.44
N LEU A 191 12.23 2.76 14.83
CA LEU A 191 13.19 3.14 13.79
C LEU A 191 14.59 3.39 14.35
N VAL A 192 14.64 3.91 15.58
CA VAL A 192 15.91 4.31 16.23
C VAL A 192 16.53 3.15 16.98
N VAL A 193 15.70 2.18 17.45
CA VAL A 193 16.14 1.01 18.23
C VAL A 193 16.03 -0.24 17.34
N GLU A 194 17.00 -0.44 16.46
CA GLU A 194 17.06 -1.56 15.50
C GLU A 194 17.13 -2.97 16.14
N SER A 195 17.57 -3.06 17.40
CA SER A 195 17.84 -4.35 18.06
C SER A 195 16.67 -5.34 18.08
N GLY A 196 15.43 -4.86 18.01
CA GLY A 196 14.23 -5.72 17.95
C GLY A 196 13.91 -6.28 16.57
N PHE A 197 14.25 -5.56 15.50
CA PHE A 197 13.98 -6.00 14.12
C PHE A 197 14.93 -7.12 13.69
N GLU A 198 16.23 -6.96 13.94
CA GLU A 198 17.23 -7.98 13.61
C GLU A 198 17.00 -9.29 14.36
N LYS A 199 16.66 -9.21 15.66
CA LYS A 199 16.26 -10.40 16.43
C LYS A 199 15.03 -11.09 15.85
N ARG A 200 14.05 -10.32 15.37
CA ARG A 200 12.85 -10.86 14.73
C ARG A 200 13.20 -11.53 13.42
N LEU A 201 14.00 -10.90 12.56
CA LEU A 201 14.45 -11.48 11.31
C LEU A 201 15.19 -12.81 11.55
N GLN A 202 16.12 -12.85 12.50
CA GLN A 202 16.83 -14.08 12.87
C GLN A 202 15.89 -15.18 13.38
N ALA A 203 14.81 -14.82 14.07
CA ALA A 203 13.85 -15.79 14.61
C ALA A 203 12.91 -16.37 13.56
N VAL A 204 12.61 -15.63 12.47
CA VAL A 204 11.66 -16.05 11.42
C VAL A 204 12.36 -16.47 10.13
N ALA A 205 13.63 -16.14 9.95
CA ALA A 205 14.40 -16.61 8.80
C ALA A 205 14.47 -18.14 8.78
N PRO A 206 14.31 -18.76 7.59
CA PRO A 206 14.41 -20.20 7.44
C PRO A 206 15.75 -20.74 7.99
N GLN A 207 15.67 -21.83 8.76
CA GLN A 207 16.85 -22.50 9.34
C GLN A 207 16.81 -24.00 8.96
N PRO A 208 17.74 -24.54 8.20
CA PRO A 208 18.84 -23.84 7.53
C PRO A 208 18.32 -22.96 6.37
N PRO A 209 19.11 -21.95 5.96
CA PRO A 209 18.82 -21.21 4.73
C PRO A 209 18.69 -22.18 3.55
N PHE A 210 17.84 -21.88 2.57
CA PHE A 210 17.70 -22.73 1.36
C PHE A 210 19.04 -23.05 0.72
N ALA A 211 19.99 -22.14 0.81
CA ALA A 211 21.34 -22.29 0.32
C ALA A 211 22.11 -23.55 0.80
N ASP A 212 21.85 -23.98 2.02
CA ASP A 212 22.63 -25.08 2.64
C ASP A 212 22.02 -26.44 2.34
N THR A 213 20.85 -26.49 1.72
CA THR A 213 20.09 -27.71 1.45
C THR A 213 19.99 -28.07 -0.03
N VAL A 214 20.47 -27.20 -0.93
CA VAL A 214 20.32 -27.39 -2.37
C VAL A 214 21.57 -28.07 -2.95
N ASP A 215 21.36 -29.27 -3.47
CA ASP A 215 22.31 -29.93 -4.39
C ASP A 215 21.95 -29.46 -5.83
N CYS A 216 22.86 -28.74 -6.46
CA CYS A 216 22.63 -28.20 -7.81
C CYS A 216 22.76 -29.28 -8.91
N GLY A 217 23.13 -30.50 -8.59
CA GLY A 217 23.32 -31.54 -9.59
C GLY A 217 24.42 -31.23 -10.62
N ASP A 218 24.37 -31.90 -11.78
CA ASP A 218 25.27 -31.58 -12.90
C ASP A 218 24.80 -30.27 -13.61
N ARG A 219 25.68 -29.26 -13.59
CA ARG A 219 25.38 -27.93 -14.15
C ARG A 219 25.17 -27.94 -15.65
N ALA A 220 25.61 -28.97 -16.36
CA ALA A 220 25.49 -29.07 -17.82
C ALA A 220 24.05 -29.34 -18.29
N ASP A 221 23.22 -29.93 -17.42
CA ASP A 221 21.84 -30.36 -17.76
C ASP A 221 20.73 -29.59 -17.04
N LEU A 222 21.05 -28.44 -16.44
CA LEU A 222 20.05 -27.63 -15.73
C LEU A 222 19.08 -26.96 -16.72
N PRO A 223 17.75 -27.14 -16.57
CA PRO A 223 16.76 -26.50 -17.43
C PRO A 223 16.61 -25.01 -17.10
N ASP A 224 16.12 -24.24 -18.06
CA ASP A 224 15.60 -22.90 -17.75
C ASP A 224 14.38 -23.00 -16.83
N VAL A 225 14.27 -22.05 -15.91
CA VAL A 225 13.15 -21.92 -14.96
C VAL A 225 12.44 -20.62 -15.19
N PHE A 226 11.17 -20.69 -15.56
CA PHE A 226 10.29 -19.53 -15.72
C PHE A 226 9.30 -19.47 -14.56
N PHE A 227 9.38 -18.39 -13.80
CA PHE A 227 8.47 -18.11 -12.70
C PHE A 227 7.55 -16.94 -13.10
N VAL A 228 6.24 -17.21 -13.25
CA VAL A 228 5.29 -16.18 -13.64
C VAL A 228 4.44 -15.76 -12.45
N LEU A 229 4.56 -14.51 -12.05
CA LEU A 229 3.71 -13.88 -11.05
C LEU A 229 2.63 -13.04 -11.75
N SER A 230 1.48 -13.67 -12.00
CA SER A 230 0.34 -13.00 -12.61
C SER A 230 -0.50 -12.31 -11.56
N GLU A 231 -0.45 -10.98 -11.55
CA GLU A 231 -1.02 -10.15 -10.49
C GLU A 231 -2.55 -10.09 -10.53
N SER A 232 -3.15 -9.84 -9.36
CA SER A 232 -4.59 -9.57 -9.19
C SER A 232 -5.50 -10.69 -9.71
N GLN A 233 -5.06 -11.92 -9.68
CA GLN A 233 -5.89 -13.08 -10.02
C GLN A 233 -6.45 -13.75 -8.77
N SER A 234 -7.70 -14.18 -8.86
CA SER A 234 -8.38 -14.96 -7.82
C SER A 234 -9.23 -16.05 -8.45
N ASP A 235 -9.62 -17.04 -7.68
CA ASP A 235 -10.59 -18.03 -8.14
C ASP A 235 -12.00 -17.38 -8.21
N PRO A 236 -12.63 -17.30 -9.39
CA PRO A 236 -13.97 -16.75 -9.52
C PRO A 236 -15.02 -17.49 -8.68
N GLY A 237 -14.77 -18.74 -8.30
CA GLY A 237 -15.65 -19.53 -7.46
C GLY A 237 -15.84 -18.96 -6.05
N TYR A 238 -14.95 -18.08 -5.59
CA TYR A 238 -15.12 -17.34 -4.32
C TYR A 238 -16.15 -16.20 -4.41
N PHE A 239 -16.62 -15.85 -5.60
CA PHE A 239 -17.60 -14.78 -5.79
C PHE A 239 -18.98 -15.34 -6.17
N PRO A 240 -19.90 -15.53 -5.23
CA PRO A 240 -21.22 -16.14 -5.48
C PRO A 240 -22.07 -15.38 -6.50
N GLN A 241 -21.77 -14.08 -6.70
CA GLN A 241 -22.46 -13.21 -7.65
C GLN A 241 -22.03 -13.45 -9.10
N VAL A 242 -20.91 -14.14 -9.32
CA VAL A 242 -20.42 -14.53 -10.63
C VAL A 242 -21.12 -15.83 -11.01
N GLY A 243 -22.24 -15.70 -11.77
CA GLY A 243 -23.01 -16.87 -12.20
C GLY A 243 -22.14 -17.86 -12.99
N ASN A 244 -22.33 -19.16 -12.74
CA ASN A 244 -21.77 -20.30 -13.48
C ASN A 244 -20.28 -20.22 -13.86
N GLY A 245 -19.43 -19.86 -12.89
CA GLY A 245 -17.98 -19.85 -13.06
C GLY A 245 -17.34 -21.21 -13.46
N ALA A 246 -18.09 -22.30 -13.49
CA ALA A 246 -17.59 -23.62 -13.85
C ALA A 246 -16.95 -23.66 -15.24
N GLY A 247 -17.56 -23.02 -16.24
CA GLY A 247 -16.97 -22.92 -17.59
C GLY A 247 -15.76 -22.00 -17.65
N PHE A 248 -15.70 -21.01 -16.77
CA PHE A 248 -14.58 -20.13 -16.62
C PHE A 248 -13.39 -20.85 -15.96
N LEU A 249 -13.63 -21.63 -14.92
CA LEU A 249 -12.61 -22.44 -14.23
C LEU A 249 -12.06 -23.59 -15.09
N GLN A 250 -12.91 -24.24 -15.90
CA GLN A 250 -12.47 -25.33 -16.79
C GLN A 250 -11.47 -24.88 -17.86
N ARG A 251 -11.49 -23.60 -18.26
CA ARG A 251 -10.50 -23.03 -19.20
C ARG A 251 -9.10 -22.90 -18.59
N PHE A 252 -8.96 -23.14 -17.30
CA PHE A 252 -7.74 -22.93 -16.52
C PHE A 252 -7.21 -24.19 -15.86
N ALA A 253 -7.69 -25.36 -16.31
CA ALA A 253 -7.02 -26.59 -15.97
C ALA A 253 -5.58 -26.49 -16.52
N PRO A 254 -4.55 -26.60 -15.68
CA PRO A 254 -3.18 -26.55 -16.13
C PRO A 254 -2.93 -27.67 -17.12
N GLY A 255 -2.32 -27.36 -18.26
CA GLY A 255 -2.01 -28.36 -19.29
C GLY A 255 -1.01 -29.42 -18.81
N ALA A 256 -0.18 -29.10 -17.81
CA ALA A 256 0.83 -30.02 -17.27
C ALA A 256 1.13 -29.65 -15.82
N GLY A 257 0.30 -30.09 -14.89
CA GLY A 257 0.58 -29.88 -13.47
C GLY A 257 -0.67 -29.92 -12.60
N THR A 258 -0.52 -30.05 -11.30
CA THR A 258 -1.62 -30.02 -10.34
C THR A 258 -1.81 -28.60 -9.84
N PRO A 259 -3.01 -28.01 -9.98
CA PRO A 259 -3.27 -26.69 -9.41
C PRO A 259 -3.23 -26.75 -7.88
N HIS A 260 -2.56 -25.79 -7.28
CA HIS A 260 -2.53 -25.60 -5.85
C HIS A 260 -3.12 -24.24 -5.49
N GLN A 261 -3.79 -24.16 -4.33
CA GLN A 261 -4.21 -22.90 -3.77
C GLN A 261 -3.01 -22.14 -3.21
N MET A 262 -2.87 -20.89 -3.62
CA MET A 262 -1.92 -19.95 -3.03
C MET A 262 -2.69 -18.95 -2.19
N GLN A 263 -2.32 -18.80 -0.92
CA GLN A 263 -2.82 -17.77 -0.04
C GLN A 263 -1.79 -16.64 0.01
N VAL A 264 -2.23 -15.41 -0.23
CA VAL A 264 -1.39 -14.22 -0.15
C VAL A 264 -1.73 -13.41 1.10
N GLU A 265 -0.75 -12.69 1.61
CA GLU A 265 -0.88 -11.91 2.86
C GLU A 265 -1.32 -10.47 2.61
N THR A 266 -1.60 -10.12 1.36
CA THR A 266 -1.97 -8.76 0.96
C THR A 266 -3.44 -8.68 0.60
N PHE A 267 -4.03 -7.52 0.86
CA PHE A 267 -5.40 -7.21 0.46
C PHE A 267 -5.38 -6.05 -0.54
N GLY A 268 -5.76 -6.33 -1.79
CA GLY A 268 -5.89 -5.30 -2.82
C GLY A 268 -4.60 -4.53 -3.12
N GLY A 269 -3.71 -5.11 -3.92
CA GLY A 269 -2.38 -4.58 -4.23
C GLY A 269 -1.32 -4.98 -3.18
N GLY A 270 -0.08 -4.54 -3.40
CA GLY A 270 1.05 -4.96 -2.57
C GLY A 270 1.75 -6.21 -3.07
N THR A 271 1.72 -6.44 -4.38
CA THR A 271 2.35 -7.59 -5.06
C THR A 271 3.82 -7.76 -4.68
N TRP A 272 4.53 -6.66 -4.45
CA TRP A 272 5.92 -6.68 -3.96
C TRP A 272 6.10 -7.42 -2.62
N ILE A 273 5.05 -7.49 -1.75
CA ILE A 273 5.07 -8.26 -0.51
C ILE A 273 4.91 -9.74 -0.81
N THR A 274 3.96 -10.09 -1.69
CA THR A 274 3.80 -11.47 -2.16
C THR A 274 5.06 -11.96 -2.83
N ASN A 275 5.67 -11.15 -3.69
CA ASN A 275 6.92 -11.46 -4.36
C ASN A 275 8.06 -11.68 -3.35
N LEU A 276 8.20 -10.79 -2.37
CA LEU A 276 9.14 -10.95 -1.28
C LEU A 276 8.95 -12.30 -0.59
N SER A 277 7.73 -12.66 -0.22
CA SER A 277 7.45 -13.94 0.46
C SER A 277 7.79 -15.15 -0.41
N LEU A 278 7.47 -15.10 -1.71
CA LEU A 278 7.78 -16.18 -2.66
C LEU A 278 9.28 -16.36 -2.87
N MET A 279 10.03 -15.26 -2.97
CA MET A 279 11.47 -15.30 -3.24
C MET A 279 12.32 -15.60 -2.00
N THR A 280 11.83 -15.26 -0.79
CA THR A 280 12.61 -15.39 0.44
C THR A 280 12.13 -16.47 1.39
N GLY A 281 10.89 -16.95 1.24
CA GLY A 281 10.23 -17.83 2.20
C GLY A 281 9.80 -17.15 3.51
N LEU A 282 9.94 -15.82 3.61
CA LEU A 282 9.54 -15.06 4.80
C LEU A 282 8.06 -14.72 4.74
N SER A 283 7.35 -14.90 5.85
CA SER A 283 5.99 -14.40 6.00
C SER A 283 5.99 -12.91 6.37
N ALA A 284 5.31 -12.09 5.58
CA ALA A 284 5.24 -10.66 5.87
C ALA A 284 4.51 -10.38 7.19
N THR A 285 3.56 -11.23 7.59
CA THR A 285 2.82 -11.09 8.85
C THR A 285 3.70 -11.24 10.08
N ASP A 286 4.82 -11.95 9.97
CA ASP A 286 5.79 -12.11 11.06
C ASP A 286 6.43 -10.78 11.49
N PHE A 287 6.44 -9.79 10.61
CA PHE A 287 7.01 -8.46 10.86
C PHE A 287 5.98 -7.45 11.37
N GLY A 288 4.72 -7.88 11.55
CA GLY A 288 3.65 -7.06 12.09
C GLY A 288 3.41 -5.79 11.27
N TRP A 289 3.30 -4.63 11.91
CA TRP A 289 3.01 -3.35 11.25
C TRP A 289 4.06 -2.92 10.19
N ARG A 290 5.25 -3.52 10.19
CA ARG A 290 6.30 -3.27 9.17
C ARG A 290 6.01 -3.95 7.84
N SER A 291 5.06 -4.89 7.80
CA SER A 291 4.71 -5.68 6.61
C SER A 291 4.63 -4.86 5.31
N PRO A 292 4.00 -3.68 5.24
CA PRO A 292 3.95 -2.89 4.01
C PRO A 292 5.29 -2.28 3.56
N TYR A 293 6.32 -2.31 4.41
CA TYR A 293 7.60 -1.62 4.21
C TYR A 293 8.80 -2.58 4.14
N LEU A 294 8.55 -3.88 3.93
CA LEU A 294 9.60 -4.90 4.03
C LEU A 294 10.66 -4.79 2.95
N THR A 295 10.31 -4.38 1.74
CA THR A 295 11.29 -4.14 0.66
C THR A 295 12.36 -3.11 1.03
N ILE A 296 12.01 -2.13 1.89
CA ILE A 296 12.96 -1.14 2.41
C ILE A 296 13.71 -1.70 3.62
N THR A 297 12.99 -2.32 4.55
CA THR A 297 13.56 -2.71 5.85
C THR A 297 14.40 -3.97 5.79
N LEU A 298 14.16 -4.84 4.81
CA LEU A 298 14.89 -6.10 4.58
C LEU A 298 15.96 -6.01 3.50
N GLN A 299 16.06 -4.91 2.77
CA GLN A 299 17.12 -4.74 1.77
C GLN A 299 18.49 -5.00 2.40
N ASP A 300 19.33 -5.78 1.72
CA ASP A 300 20.68 -6.18 2.15
C ASP A 300 20.73 -7.00 3.48
N LYS A 301 19.59 -7.51 3.95
CA LYS A 301 19.52 -8.24 5.24
C LYS A 301 19.04 -9.69 5.10
N VAL A 302 18.55 -10.09 3.94
CA VAL A 302 18.06 -11.46 3.69
C VAL A 302 19.14 -12.24 2.95
N ALA A 303 19.48 -13.41 3.48
CA ALA A 303 20.39 -14.36 2.84
C ALA A 303 19.65 -15.67 2.51
N GLY A 304 20.12 -16.39 1.49
CA GLY A 304 19.56 -17.68 1.09
C GLY A 304 18.21 -17.58 0.38
N ALA A 305 17.90 -16.45 -0.22
CA ALA A 305 16.72 -16.28 -1.06
C ALA A 305 16.81 -17.12 -2.34
N LEU A 306 15.68 -17.47 -2.94
CA LEU A 306 15.62 -18.32 -4.13
C LEU A 306 16.55 -17.86 -5.28
N PRO A 307 16.55 -16.56 -5.67
CA PRO A 307 17.46 -16.09 -6.72
C PRO A 307 18.95 -16.27 -6.35
N GLU A 308 19.32 -16.02 -5.10
CA GLU A 308 20.70 -16.23 -4.62
C GLU A 308 21.12 -17.70 -4.71
N VAL A 309 20.23 -18.61 -4.32
CA VAL A 309 20.46 -20.06 -4.41
C VAL A 309 20.65 -20.51 -5.84
N LEU A 310 19.77 -20.07 -6.76
CA LEU A 310 19.87 -20.40 -8.17
C LEU A 310 21.12 -19.81 -8.82
N ALA A 311 21.51 -18.58 -8.44
CA ALA A 311 22.77 -17.99 -8.90
C ALA A 311 23.99 -18.82 -8.50
N ARG A 312 24.01 -19.38 -7.28
CA ARG A 312 25.08 -20.31 -6.84
C ARG A 312 25.09 -21.61 -7.64
N CYS A 313 23.92 -22.06 -8.11
CA CYS A 313 23.82 -23.21 -9.03
C CYS A 313 24.24 -22.88 -10.47
N GLY A 314 24.59 -21.63 -10.77
CA GLY A 314 25.07 -21.19 -12.07
C GLY A 314 24.02 -20.59 -12.97
N TYR A 315 22.81 -20.37 -12.48
CA TYR A 315 21.77 -19.66 -13.23
C TYR A 315 22.11 -18.19 -13.43
N ARG A 316 21.75 -17.65 -14.58
CA ARG A 316 21.53 -16.22 -14.71
C ARG A 316 20.16 -15.89 -14.14
N THR A 317 20.11 -15.03 -13.13
CA THR A 317 18.89 -14.70 -12.42
C THR A 317 18.36 -13.34 -12.88
N VAL A 318 17.14 -13.32 -13.41
CA VAL A 318 16.53 -12.15 -14.03
C VAL A 318 15.09 -12.01 -13.54
N VAL A 319 14.67 -10.80 -13.24
CA VAL A 319 13.26 -10.46 -13.01
C VAL A 319 12.82 -9.37 -13.97
N MET A 320 11.63 -9.51 -14.53
CA MET A 320 10.96 -8.53 -15.36
C MET A 320 9.72 -8.05 -14.63
N THR A 321 9.66 -6.74 -14.29
CA THR A 321 8.57 -6.13 -13.54
C THR A 321 7.85 -5.06 -14.36
N PRO A 322 6.50 -4.94 -14.25
CA PRO A 322 5.72 -3.88 -14.88
C PRO A 322 5.90 -2.52 -14.25
N MET A 323 6.62 -2.43 -13.11
CA MET A 323 6.79 -1.21 -12.34
C MET A 323 8.16 -0.58 -12.58
N ASP A 324 8.32 0.68 -12.17
CA ASP A 324 9.63 1.36 -12.15
C ASP A 324 10.53 0.71 -11.08
N PHE A 325 11.82 0.61 -11.38
CA PHE A 325 12.83 0.01 -10.49
C PHE A 325 12.79 0.55 -9.06
N SER A 326 12.53 1.83 -8.89
CA SER A 326 12.51 2.46 -7.57
C SER A 326 11.16 2.36 -6.86
N PHE A 327 10.08 1.94 -7.55
CA PHE A 327 8.75 1.88 -6.96
C PHE A 327 8.73 1.00 -5.72
N VAL A 328 8.30 1.57 -4.59
CA VAL A 328 8.28 0.92 -3.25
C VAL A 328 9.59 0.21 -2.89
N ASN A 329 10.70 0.64 -3.46
CA ASN A 329 12.02 0.04 -3.28
C ASN A 329 12.13 -1.43 -3.72
N GLU A 330 11.22 -1.90 -4.59
CA GLU A 330 11.21 -3.31 -5.00
C GLU A 330 12.45 -3.69 -5.80
N GLY A 331 12.86 -2.90 -6.80
CA GLY A 331 14.04 -3.20 -7.60
C GLY A 331 15.34 -3.30 -6.80
N PRO A 332 15.66 -2.33 -5.93
CA PRO A 332 16.82 -2.44 -5.02
C PRO A 332 16.76 -3.66 -4.11
N PHE A 333 15.57 -3.99 -3.59
CA PHE A 333 15.36 -5.19 -2.78
C PHE A 333 15.63 -6.47 -3.58
N LEU A 334 15.05 -6.61 -4.78
CA LEU A 334 15.24 -7.77 -5.67
C LEU A 334 16.71 -7.98 -6.03
N LYS A 335 17.44 -6.89 -6.27
CA LYS A 335 18.91 -6.94 -6.43
C LYS A 335 19.60 -7.52 -5.20
N SER A 336 19.19 -7.07 -4.01
CA SER A 336 19.84 -7.47 -2.75
C SER A 336 19.61 -8.93 -2.38
N ILE A 337 18.57 -9.56 -2.93
CA ILE A 337 18.27 -10.99 -2.70
C ILE A 337 18.77 -11.92 -3.81
N GLY A 338 19.58 -11.42 -4.74
CA GLY A 338 20.31 -12.25 -5.68
C GLY A 338 19.84 -12.22 -7.13
N PHE A 339 18.93 -11.34 -7.54
CA PHE A 339 18.69 -11.12 -8.96
C PHE A 339 19.84 -10.34 -9.60
N GLU A 340 20.49 -10.96 -10.59
CA GLU A 340 21.58 -10.36 -11.37
C GLU A 340 21.07 -9.18 -12.23
N THR A 341 19.87 -9.31 -12.77
CA THR A 341 19.25 -8.29 -13.61
C THR A 341 17.81 -8.05 -13.18
N VAL A 342 17.43 -6.79 -13.01
CA VAL A 342 16.04 -6.34 -12.84
C VAL A 342 15.69 -5.48 -14.04
N LEU A 343 14.76 -5.96 -14.86
CA LEU A 343 14.23 -5.24 -16.03
C LEU A 343 12.94 -4.56 -15.61
N ASP A 344 12.95 -3.25 -15.56
CA ASP A 344 11.81 -2.45 -15.19
C ASP A 344 10.95 -2.03 -16.40
N ILE A 345 9.90 -1.27 -16.16
CA ILE A 345 8.99 -0.76 -17.19
C ILE A 345 9.72 -0.01 -18.32
N LYS A 346 10.82 0.66 -18.03
CA LYS A 346 11.62 1.41 -19.01
C LYS A 346 12.48 0.49 -19.87
N ASP A 347 13.06 -0.53 -19.25
CA ASP A 347 13.91 -1.51 -19.93
C ASP A 347 13.13 -2.34 -20.96
N ILE A 348 11.86 -2.64 -20.66
CA ILE A 348 10.94 -3.33 -21.56
C ILE A 348 10.18 -2.39 -22.50
N ALA A 349 10.46 -1.09 -22.44
CA ALA A 349 9.82 -0.04 -23.23
C ALA A 349 8.28 -0.03 -23.14
N ALA A 350 7.72 -0.35 -21.97
CA ALA A 350 6.29 -0.32 -21.74
C ALA A 350 5.79 1.13 -21.62
N PRO A 351 4.77 1.55 -22.37
CA PRO A 351 4.29 2.93 -22.35
C PRO A 351 3.52 3.30 -21.07
N PHE A 352 2.97 2.30 -20.37
CA PHE A 352 2.25 2.47 -19.08
C PHE A 352 2.14 1.14 -18.33
N TYR A 353 1.70 1.18 -17.07
CA TYR A 353 1.74 0.04 -16.15
C TYR A 353 0.73 -1.09 -16.46
N HIS A 354 -0.47 -0.79 -16.95
CA HIS A 354 -1.56 -1.76 -17.11
C HIS A 354 -1.67 -2.29 -18.55
N LEU A 355 -0.57 -2.77 -19.10
CA LEU A 355 -0.60 -3.42 -20.41
C LEU A 355 -1.18 -4.83 -20.32
N ARG A 356 -1.71 -5.32 -21.45
CA ARG A 356 -2.10 -6.71 -21.62
C ARG A 356 -0.92 -7.64 -21.36
N ASP A 357 -1.14 -8.75 -20.66
CA ASP A 357 -0.08 -9.66 -20.21
C ASP A 357 0.76 -10.21 -21.38
N ASN A 358 0.16 -10.38 -22.55
CA ASN A 358 0.89 -10.75 -23.75
C ASN A 358 2.07 -9.83 -24.10
N PHE A 359 2.00 -8.53 -23.73
CA PHE A 359 3.12 -7.61 -23.93
C PHE A 359 4.35 -8.06 -23.12
N TYR A 360 4.16 -8.40 -21.86
CA TYR A 360 5.24 -8.85 -20.98
C TYR A 360 5.79 -10.19 -21.42
N TYR A 361 4.93 -11.12 -21.88
CA TYR A 361 5.38 -12.40 -22.43
C TYR A 361 6.18 -12.23 -23.73
N GLN A 362 5.81 -11.31 -24.63
CA GLN A 362 6.60 -11.01 -25.81
C GLN A 362 7.96 -10.41 -25.47
N ALA A 363 8.02 -9.51 -24.48
CA ALA A 363 9.28 -8.96 -23.98
C ALA A 363 10.16 -10.06 -23.37
N ALA A 364 9.58 -10.97 -22.61
CA ALA A 364 10.27 -12.13 -22.06
C ALA A 364 10.81 -13.06 -23.14
N GLU A 365 10.00 -13.38 -24.17
CA GLU A 365 10.43 -14.20 -25.32
C GLU A 365 11.62 -13.57 -26.06
N ALA A 366 11.58 -12.25 -26.28
CA ALA A 366 12.68 -11.53 -26.91
C ALA A 366 13.96 -11.59 -26.05
N PHE A 367 13.80 -11.46 -24.71
CA PHE A 367 14.91 -11.60 -23.77
C PHE A 367 15.48 -13.01 -23.78
N ILE A 368 14.65 -14.04 -23.66
CA ILE A 368 15.05 -15.47 -23.66
C ILE A 368 15.83 -15.79 -24.96
N ALA A 369 15.29 -15.40 -26.11
CA ALA A 369 15.96 -15.64 -27.39
C ALA A 369 17.32 -14.94 -27.52
N ARG A 370 17.47 -13.77 -26.92
CA ARG A 370 18.77 -13.08 -26.84
C ARG A 370 19.70 -13.79 -25.87
N HIS A 371 19.21 -14.16 -24.69
CA HIS A 371 19.98 -14.86 -23.68
C HIS A 371 20.60 -16.15 -24.22
N HIS A 372 19.82 -17.01 -24.87
CA HIS A 372 20.31 -18.27 -25.45
C HIS A 372 21.35 -18.08 -26.56
N ARG A 373 21.42 -16.90 -27.19
CA ARG A 373 22.49 -16.60 -28.18
C ARG A 373 23.76 -16.08 -27.55
N GLU A 374 23.66 -15.39 -26.42
CA GLU A 374 24.75 -14.57 -25.85
C GLU A 374 25.32 -15.17 -24.56
N ASP A 375 24.54 -15.96 -23.83
CA ASP A 375 24.90 -16.53 -22.52
C ASP A 375 24.58 -18.04 -22.52
N GLY A 376 25.54 -18.85 -22.16
CA GLY A 376 25.38 -20.31 -22.09
C GLY A 376 24.88 -20.83 -20.76
N ARG A 377 24.59 -19.96 -19.79
CA ARG A 377 24.07 -20.36 -18.47
C ARG A 377 22.58 -20.70 -18.56
N PRO A 378 22.09 -21.62 -17.72
CA PRO A 378 20.65 -21.79 -17.52
C PRO A 378 20.03 -20.48 -17.01
N LEU A 379 18.78 -20.20 -17.36
CA LEU A 379 18.09 -18.97 -17.04
C LEU A 379 17.04 -19.21 -15.94
N PHE A 380 17.10 -18.44 -14.88
CA PHE A 380 15.95 -18.20 -14.00
C PHE A 380 15.34 -16.84 -14.34
N LEU A 381 14.14 -16.83 -14.90
CA LEU A 381 13.43 -15.63 -15.28
C LEU A 381 12.11 -15.55 -14.54
N GLU A 382 11.98 -14.56 -13.65
CA GLU A 382 10.72 -14.16 -13.09
C GLU A 382 10.04 -13.13 -14.01
N ILE A 383 8.76 -13.35 -14.30
CA ILE A 383 7.94 -12.47 -15.14
C ILE A 383 6.74 -12.03 -14.32
N GLN A 384 6.67 -10.73 -14.03
CA GLN A 384 5.50 -10.15 -13.37
C GLN A 384 4.59 -9.52 -14.42
N THR A 385 3.27 -9.78 -14.31
CA THR A 385 2.26 -9.20 -15.21
C THR A 385 1.16 -8.54 -14.41
N MET A 386 0.38 -7.60 -15.01
CA MET A 386 -0.58 -6.84 -14.20
C MET A 386 -1.87 -6.43 -14.94
N PHE A 387 -2.26 -7.09 -16.03
CA PHE A 387 -3.47 -6.73 -16.78
C PHE A 387 -4.76 -6.79 -15.94
N PRO A 388 -4.98 -7.78 -15.04
CA PRO A 388 -6.16 -7.84 -14.19
C PRO A 388 -6.19 -6.82 -13.06
N HIS A 389 -5.18 -5.96 -12.91
CA HIS A 389 -5.12 -4.98 -11.81
C HIS A 389 -6.20 -3.88 -11.95
N SER A 390 -6.68 -3.39 -10.80
CA SER A 390 -7.56 -2.21 -10.73
C SER A 390 -6.87 -0.93 -11.25
N PRO A 391 -7.60 0.09 -11.68
CA PRO A 391 -9.05 0.32 -11.56
C PRO A 391 -9.88 -0.32 -12.68
N TYR A 392 -11.18 -0.55 -12.44
CA TYR A 392 -12.09 -1.24 -13.37
C TYR A 392 -13.21 -0.35 -13.91
N GLU A 393 -13.11 0.96 -13.74
CA GLU A 393 -14.10 1.95 -14.21
C GLU A 393 -14.10 2.11 -15.73
N GLY A 394 -13.04 1.70 -16.39
CA GLY A 394 -12.88 1.75 -17.85
C GLY A 394 -12.65 0.38 -18.44
N ARG A 395 -13.20 0.16 -19.65
CA ARG A 395 -12.91 -1.05 -20.41
C ARG A 395 -11.54 -0.95 -21.07
N MET A 396 -10.59 -1.77 -20.62
CA MET A 396 -9.28 -1.90 -21.27
C MET A 396 -9.39 -2.81 -22.50
N GLU A 397 -8.61 -2.52 -23.54
CA GLU A 397 -8.68 -3.27 -24.82
C GLU A 397 -10.13 -3.45 -25.33
N PRO A 398 -10.87 -2.35 -25.60
CA PRO A 398 -12.32 -2.41 -25.87
C PRO A 398 -12.67 -3.20 -27.13
N GLY A 399 -11.72 -3.34 -28.06
CA GLY A 399 -11.88 -4.17 -29.27
C GLY A 399 -11.79 -5.67 -29.02
N LEU A 400 -11.25 -6.09 -27.86
CA LEU A 400 -11.06 -7.49 -27.53
C LEU A 400 -12.35 -8.09 -26.94
N LYS A 401 -12.96 -9.02 -27.67
CA LYS A 401 -14.13 -9.78 -27.20
C LYS A 401 -13.68 -11.07 -26.53
N VAL A 402 -14.28 -11.39 -25.40
CA VAL A 402 -14.04 -12.64 -24.68
C VAL A 402 -15.30 -13.49 -24.74
N GLU A 403 -15.14 -14.74 -25.13
CA GLU A 403 -16.26 -15.68 -25.22
C GLU A 403 -16.89 -15.90 -23.83
N GLY A 404 -18.21 -15.88 -23.74
CA GLY A 404 -18.99 -16.01 -22.52
C GLY A 404 -19.24 -14.67 -21.80
N GLU A 405 -18.73 -13.56 -22.31
CA GLU A 405 -19.04 -12.21 -21.80
C GLU A 405 -20.50 -11.80 -22.10
N PRO A 406 -21.23 -11.15 -21.14
CA PRO A 406 -20.77 -10.65 -19.86
C PRO A 406 -20.75 -11.73 -18.76
N PHE A 407 -19.70 -11.69 -17.91
CA PHE A 407 -19.52 -12.60 -16.78
C PHE A 407 -20.27 -12.12 -15.51
N SER A 408 -20.64 -10.85 -15.46
CA SER A 408 -21.39 -10.23 -14.37
C SER A 408 -22.29 -9.12 -14.89
N GLY A 409 -23.40 -8.88 -14.19
CA GLY A 409 -24.27 -7.70 -14.41
C GLY A 409 -23.65 -6.39 -13.90
N ASP A 410 -22.69 -6.44 -12.97
CA ASP A 410 -21.92 -5.29 -12.53
C ASP A 410 -20.78 -5.00 -13.49
N PHE A 411 -20.62 -3.74 -13.88
CA PHE A 411 -19.62 -3.35 -14.88
C PHE A 411 -18.18 -3.63 -14.41
N GLN A 412 -17.84 -3.27 -13.17
CA GLN A 412 -16.49 -3.42 -12.65
C GLN A 412 -16.13 -4.89 -12.44
N ALA A 413 -17.07 -5.67 -11.89
CA ALA A 413 -16.90 -7.11 -11.74
C ALA A 413 -16.75 -7.80 -13.09
N ASN A 414 -17.55 -7.40 -14.10
CA ASN A 414 -17.43 -7.93 -15.45
C ASN A 414 -16.08 -7.58 -16.09
N GLU A 415 -15.61 -6.35 -15.95
CA GLU A 415 -14.31 -5.93 -16.48
C GLU A 415 -13.16 -6.67 -15.81
N TYR A 416 -13.20 -6.86 -14.48
CA TYR A 416 -12.21 -7.67 -13.77
C TYR A 416 -12.14 -9.11 -14.31
N LEU A 417 -13.30 -9.79 -14.39
CA LEU A 417 -13.36 -11.17 -14.85
C LEU A 417 -12.92 -11.30 -16.31
N ARG A 418 -13.27 -10.33 -17.15
CA ARG A 418 -12.84 -10.28 -18.54
C ARG A 418 -11.31 -10.13 -18.65
N ARG A 419 -10.70 -9.23 -17.87
CA ARG A 419 -9.24 -9.08 -17.85
C ARG A 419 -8.55 -10.34 -17.37
N MET A 420 -9.10 -11.01 -16.35
CA MET A 420 -8.59 -12.31 -15.90
C MET A 420 -8.65 -13.37 -17.02
N ALA A 421 -9.76 -13.46 -17.75
CA ALA A 421 -9.90 -14.42 -18.84
C ALA A 421 -8.86 -14.17 -19.94
N VAL A 422 -8.62 -12.88 -20.27
CA VAL A 422 -7.60 -12.49 -21.27
C VAL A 422 -6.20 -12.83 -20.75
N ALA A 423 -5.86 -12.45 -19.53
CA ALA A 423 -4.54 -12.71 -18.93
C ALA A 423 -4.19 -14.20 -18.92
N ARG A 424 -5.17 -15.03 -18.63
CA ARG A 424 -4.98 -16.49 -18.64
C ARG A 424 -4.83 -17.06 -20.05
N GLY A 425 -5.55 -16.52 -21.04
CA GLY A 425 -5.34 -16.86 -22.44
C GLY A 425 -3.92 -16.50 -22.89
N ASP A 426 -3.46 -15.31 -22.55
CA ASP A 426 -2.09 -14.85 -22.84
C ASP A 426 -1.01 -15.75 -22.21
N PHE A 427 -1.27 -16.19 -20.96
CA PHE A 427 -0.38 -17.14 -20.29
C PHE A 427 -0.36 -18.50 -20.97
N GLN A 428 -1.51 -19.03 -21.39
CA GLN A 428 -1.56 -20.30 -22.11
C GLN A 428 -0.80 -20.23 -23.43
N ASP A 429 -0.97 -19.15 -24.20
CA ASP A 429 -0.24 -18.91 -25.44
C ASP A 429 1.29 -18.86 -25.20
N PHE A 430 1.73 -18.30 -24.08
CA PHE A 430 3.14 -18.29 -23.68
C PHE A 430 3.64 -19.71 -23.36
N LEU A 431 2.87 -20.48 -22.58
CA LEU A 431 3.21 -21.86 -22.24
C LEU A 431 3.32 -22.76 -23.48
N ASP A 432 2.34 -22.68 -24.38
CA ASP A 432 2.31 -23.50 -25.62
C ASP A 432 3.56 -23.25 -26.47
N LYS A 433 4.02 -22.01 -26.55
CA LYS A 433 5.27 -21.68 -27.23
C LYS A 433 6.54 -22.18 -26.53
N ARG A 434 6.50 -22.36 -25.22
CA ARG A 434 7.65 -22.90 -24.45
C ARG A 434 7.72 -24.42 -24.49
N GLN A 435 6.61 -25.10 -24.77
CA GLN A 435 6.53 -26.54 -24.87
C GLN A 435 6.77 -27.06 -26.32
N ALA A 436 6.63 -26.19 -27.32
CA ALA A 436 6.87 -26.50 -28.74
C ALA A 436 8.36 -26.44 -29.09
#